data_23c90021bc12fe5cbc5622831f0358c0
#
_entry.id   23c90021bc12fe5cbc5622831f0358c0
#
_cell.length_a   1.000
_cell.length_b   1.000
_cell.length_c   1.000
_cell.angle_alpha   90.00
_cell.angle_beta   90.00
_cell.angle_gamma   90.00
#
_symmetry.space_group_name_H-M   'P 1'
#
loop_
_entity.id
_entity.type
_entity.pdbx_description
1 polymer ?
#
loop_
_entity_poly.entity_id
_entity_poly.type
_entity_poly.pdbx_seq_one_letter_code
_entity_poly.pdbx_strand_id
1 'polypeptide(L)'
;MATPVISQSEIYEIVDGMVHQKFAQCNDRQVIVNRAVRKVLSDVDLRSSKRSATLSPNMYANQYDYAAPTDLKGEKIIDLRKQVNRDSFEKWSLVDEAEFDRRKAATQYKIAVRDENFSKLLRIDGVTGSSSKTLHTCESLTANGTWAATADASNLTLDNDNYITGGGSLNFDMAAGATTGYIENSTMTQIDLTDYDEIGSIFVWVFIPDYSDAEGDTVTNFILRWGNDSSNYWSRTVTTNNEGVTFYDGWNLLRFDWNGATETGTVAPATVDYLRLTVTKSASLAADTDWRVDNFIARIGDIYNTVYYSKYGWQTSALAYIEESTTTTDLVLGDTDEIEGIAFKAAEFAAQELKDYDDAKYFRDEYENWKVEYEKDNPSEALKKSRSYGSLPRINNRY
;
A
#
# COMPACT_ATOMS: atom_id res chain seq x y z
N MET A 1 -10.67 -26.46 3.84
CA MET A 1 -9.85 -27.54 3.26
C MET A 1 -8.50 -26.92 2.93
N ALA A 2 -7.40 -27.61 3.24
CA ALA A 2 -6.10 -27.14 2.81
C ALA A 2 -6.05 -27.21 1.27
N THR A 3 -5.69 -26.12 0.62
CA THR A 3 -5.49 -26.09 -0.83
C THR A 3 -4.34 -27.05 -1.15
N PRO A 4 -4.48 -28.02 -2.05
CA PRO A 4 -3.36 -28.83 -2.46
C PRO A 4 -2.30 -27.93 -3.07
N VAL A 5 -1.08 -28.08 -2.59
CA VAL A 5 0.05 -27.25 -2.99
C VAL A 5 1.03 -28.18 -3.68
N ILE A 6 1.29 -27.91 -4.95
CA ILE A 6 2.20 -28.71 -5.78
C ILE A 6 3.50 -27.93 -5.98
N SER A 7 4.64 -28.60 -5.82
CA SER A 7 5.93 -28.00 -6.07
C SER A 7 6.18 -27.75 -7.56
N GLN A 8 7.07 -26.84 -7.87
CA GLN A 8 7.47 -26.60 -9.26
C GLN A 8 8.01 -27.87 -9.94
N SER A 9 8.72 -28.73 -9.17
CA SER A 9 9.19 -30.01 -9.69
C SER A 9 8.07 -30.96 -10.09
N GLU A 10 6.97 -31.01 -9.32
CA GLU A 10 5.81 -31.84 -9.66
C GLU A 10 5.07 -31.32 -10.90
N ILE A 11 4.99 -29.98 -11.08
CA ILE A 11 4.48 -29.39 -12.34
C ILE A 11 5.35 -29.83 -13.52
N TYR A 12 6.68 -29.87 -13.35
CA TYR A 12 7.58 -30.35 -14.41
C TYR A 12 7.27 -31.79 -14.82
N GLU A 13 6.98 -32.69 -13.86
CA GLU A 13 6.62 -34.08 -14.13
C GLU A 13 5.29 -34.17 -14.88
N ILE A 14 4.29 -33.38 -14.49
CA ILE A 14 2.98 -33.34 -15.17
C ILE A 14 3.17 -32.89 -16.62
N VAL A 15 3.87 -31.76 -16.84
CA VAL A 15 4.11 -31.21 -18.18
C VAL A 15 4.95 -32.17 -19.03
N ASP A 16 5.96 -32.80 -18.43
CA ASP A 16 6.80 -33.78 -19.14
C ASP A 16 5.98 -34.97 -19.63
N GLY A 17 5.04 -35.46 -18.82
CA GLY A 17 4.08 -36.47 -19.23
C GLY A 17 3.21 -36.05 -20.42
N MET A 18 2.77 -34.81 -20.46
CA MET A 18 1.94 -34.25 -21.54
C MET A 18 2.72 -34.10 -22.85
N VAL A 19 3.96 -33.66 -22.82
CA VAL A 19 4.79 -33.42 -24.02
C VAL A 19 5.69 -34.64 -24.36
N HIS A 20 5.22 -35.84 -24.09
CA HIS A 20 5.89 -37.09 -24.47
C HIS A 20 7.33 -37.22 -23.92
N GLN A 21 7.55 -36.80 -22.69
CA GLN A 21 8.84 -36.85 -22.00
C GLN A 21 9.95 -36.00 -22.67
N LYS A 22 9.57 -34.93 -23.36
CA LYS A 22 10.47 -34.01 -24.03
C LYS A 22 10.67 -32.69 -23.27
N PHE A 23 10.02 -32.48 -22.15
CA PHE A 23 10.10 -31.21 -21.41
C PHE A 23 11.52 -30.87 -20.95
N ALA A 24 12.32 -31.89 -20.64
CA ALA A 24 13.72 -31.72 -20.30
C ALA A 24 14.60 -31.17 -21.46
N GLN A 25 14.10 -31.17 -22.70
CA GLN A 25 14.77 -30.62 -23.87
C GLN A 25 14.52 -29.11 -24.07
N CYS A 26 13.53 -28.54 -23.35
CA CYS A 26 13.32 -27.10 -23.34
C CYS A 26 14.49 -26.38 -22.66
N ASN A 27 14.84 -25.21 -23.17
CA ASN A 27 15.99 -24.45 -22.67
C ASN A 27 15.81 -23.97 -21.24
N ASP A 28 14.61 -23.49 -20.90
CA ASP A 28 14.31 -22.97 -19.55
C ASP A 28 12.90 -23.35 -19.10
N ARG A 29 12.80 -24.49 -18.43
CA ARG A 29 11.54 -25.01 -17.90
C ARG A 29 10.90 -24.10 -16.87
N GLN A 30 11.71 -23.41 -16.07
CA GLN A 30 11.23 -22.50 -15.04
C GLN A 30 10.52 -21.29 -15.67
N VAL A 31 11.11 -20.70 -16.69
CA VAL A 31 10.50 -19.58 -17.42
C VAL A 31 9.20 -20.01 -18.08
N ILE A 32 9.15 -21.21 -18.67
CA ILE A 32 7.91 -21.73 -19.29
C ILE A 32 6.79 -21.82 -18.25
N VAL A 33 7.04 -22.43 -17.09
CA VAL A 33 6.02 -22.61 -16.07
C VAL A 33 5.65 -21.28 -15.41
N ASN A 34 6.60 -20.39 -15.10
CA ASN A 34 6.31 -19.04 -14.61
C ASN A 34 5.42 -18.25 -15.57
N ARG A 35 5.73 -18.34 -16.87
CA ARG A 35 4.92 -17.72 -17.91
C ARG A 35 3.50 -18.30 -17.99
N ALA A 36 3.35 -19.62 -17.82
CA ALA A 36 2.06 -20.30 -17.80
C ALA A 36 1.22 -19.82 -16.60
N VAL A 37 1.79 -19.86 -15.40
CA VAL A 37 1.11 -19.38 -14.17
C VAL A 37 0.65 -17.92 -14.32
N ARG A 38 1.52 -17.02 -14.78
CA ARG A 38 1.15 -15.62 -15.03
C ARG A 38 0.02 -15.49 -16.06
N LYS A 39 0.07 -16.30 -17.14
CA LYS A 39 -0.96 -16.24 -18.18
C LYS A 39 -2.30 -16.70 -17.64
N VAL A 40 -2.36 -17.82 -16.93
CA VAL A 40 -3.59 -18.32 -16.31
C VAL A 40 -4.16 -17.31 -15.31
N LEU A 41 -3.30 -16.77 -14.41
CA LEU A 41 -3.73 -15.72 -13.47
C LEU A 41 -4.20 -14.45 -14.18
N SER A 42 -3.67 -14.12 -15.35
CA SER A 42 -4.13 -12.97 -16.14
C SER A 42 -5.51 -13.23 -16.74
N ASP A 43 -5.75 -14.43 -17.24
CA ASP A 43 -6.95 -14.79 -17.98
C ASP A 43 -8.15 -15.08 -17.06
N VAL A 44 -7.91 -15.71 -15.91
CA VAL A 44 -8.96 -16.23 -15.00
C VAL A 44 -8.76 -15.75 -13.57
N ASP A 45 -9.84 -15.56 -12.84
CA ASP A 45 -9.82 -15.24 -11.40
C ASP A 45 -9.85 -16.55 -10.59
N LEU A 46 -8.65 -17.09 -10.30
CA LEU A 46 -8.50 -18.35 -9.58
C LEU A 46 -8.96 -18.23 -8.12
N ARG A 47 -9.65 -19.26 -7.61
CA ARG A 47 -10.08 -19.34 -6.20
C ARG A 47 -8.90 -19.31 -5.25
N SER A 48 -7.82 -20.01 -5.60
CA SER A 48 -6.57 -20.05 -4.81
C SER A 48 -5.83 -18.70 -4.75
N SER A 49 -6.11 -17.80 -5.69
CA SER A 49 -5.53 -16.47 -5.71
C SER A 49 -6.25 -15.45 -4.84
N LYS A 50 -7.36 -15.82 -4.18
CA LYS A 50 -8.04 -14.93 -3.23
C LYS A 50 -7.16 -14.68 -2.01
N ARG A 51 -7.05 -13.42 -1.63
CA ARG A 51 -6.31 -12.95 -0.45
C ARG A 51 -7.15 -11.99 0.35
N SER A 52 -6.81 -11.90 1.61
CA SER A 52 -7.30 -10.84 2.49
C SER A 52 -6.13 -10.06 3.06
N ALA A 53 -6.28 -8.76 3.11
CA ALA A 53 -5.31 -7.88 3.76
C ALA A 53 -6.07 -6.90 4.65
N THR A 54 -5.55 -6.67 5.83
CA THR A 54 -5.94 -5.52 6.62
C THR A 54 -5.28 -4.30 6.00
N LEU A 55 -6.06 -3.30 5.61
CA LEU A 55 -5.50 -2.03 5.20
C LEU A 55 -4.89 -1.40 6.45
N SER A 56 -3.59 -1.54 6.55
CA SER A 56 -2.78 -0.83 7.49
C SER A 56 -2.09 0.26 6.68
N PRO A 57 -2.39 1.40 6.95
CA PRO A 57 -2.91 2.00 8.17
C PRO A 57 -4.44 2.03 8.26
N ASN A 58 -4.91 2.29 9.50
CA ASN A 58 -6.29 2.63 9.75
C ASN A 58 -6.77 3.73 8.80
N MET A 59 -8.03 3.67 8.37
CA MET A 59 -8.61 4.69 7.51
C MET A 59 -9.12 5.86 8.34
N TYR A 60 -8.91 7.07 7.84
CA TYR A 60 -9.22 8.31 8.53
C TYR A 60 -10.18 9.17 7.73
N ALA A 61 -11.03 9.90 8.42
CA ALA A 61 -11.89 10.89 7.77
C ALA A 61 -11.04 11.94 7.02
N ASN A 62 -11.50 12.33 5.84
CA ASN A 62 -10.82 13.28 4.94
C ASN A 62 -9.48 12.79 4.35
N GLN A 63 -9.15 11.53 4.53
CA GLN A 63 -8.10 10.86 3.78
C GLN A 63 -8.76 9.89 2.80
N TYR A 64 -8.43 10.02 1.53
CA TYR A 64 -9.06 9.24 0.46
C TYR A 64 -8.15 8.18 -0.13
N ASP A 65 -6.84 8.42 -0.17
CA ASP A 65 -5.90 7.55 -0.86
C ASP A 65 -5.12 6.68 0.13
N TYR A 66 -5.10 5.37 -0.12
CA TYR A 66 -4.44 4.35 0.67
C TYR A 66 -3.68 3.40 -0.23
N ALA A 67 -2.54 2.90 0.22
CA ALA A 67 -1.79 1.89 -0.54
C ALA A 67 -2.64 0.64 -0.77
N ALA A 68 -2.75 0.21 -2.00
CA ALA A 68 -3.35 -1.08 -2.33
C ALA A 68 -2.37 -2.22 -2.00
N PRO A 69 -2.86 -3.44 -1.76
CA PRO A 69 -1.98 -4.60 -1.68
C PRO A 69 -1.08 -4.69 -2.92
N THR A 70 0.22 -4.87 -2.72
CA THR A 70 1.22 -4.86 -3.81
C THR A 70 1.01 -5.97 -4.82
N ASP A 71 0.33 -7.04 -4.41
CA ASP A 71 -0.02 -8.19 -5.22
C ASP A 71 -1.44 -8.13 -5.79
N LEU A 72 -2.15 -7.01 -5.65
CA LEU A 72 -3.50 -6.83 -6.21
C LEU A 72 -3.50 -7.04 -7.73
N LYS A 73 -4.34 -7.95 -8.20
CA LYS A 73 -4.55 -8.22 -9.63
C LYS A 73 -5.45 -7.15 -10.26
N GLY A 74 -4.86 -6.24 -11.00
CA GLY A 74 -5.63 -5.16 -11.66
C GLY A 74 -6.47 -4.39 -10.64
N GLU A 75 -7.80 -4.37 -10.87
CA GLU A 75 -8.78 -3.75 -9.97
C GLU A 75 -9.71 -4.82 -9.33
N LYS A 76 -9.23 -6.07 -9.20
CA LYS A 76 -10.04 -7.22 -8.82
C LYS A 76 -10.25 -7.30 -7.30
N ILE A 77 -10.98 -6.33 -6.77
CA ILE A 77 -11.42 -6.30 -5.37
C ILE A 77 -12.74 -7.07 -5.25
N ILE A 78 -12.81 -7.98 -4.30
CA ILE A 78 -13.99 -8.78 -4.00
C ILE A 78 -14.85 -8.08 -2.96
N ASP A 79 -14.22 -7.56 -1.93
CA ASP A 79 -14.90 -6.94 -0.81
C ASP A 79 -13.99 -5.94 -0.10
N LEU A 80 -14.56 -4.88 0.41
CA LEU A 80 -13.96 -3.98 1.36
C LEU A 80 -14.91 -3.85 2.55
N ARG A 81 -14.45 -4.24 3.73
CA ARG A 81 -15.25 -4.32 4.94
C ARG A 81 -14.71 -3.43 6.03
N LYS A 82 -15.55 -2.55 6.53
CA LYS A 82 -15.33 -1.90 7.82
C LYS A 82 -15.70 -2.88 8.92
N GLN A 83 -14.79 -3.16 9.83
CA GLN A 83 -15.07 -3.97 11.00
C GLN A 83 -15.67 -3.07 12.09
N VAL A 84 -16.99 -2.93 12.09
CA VAL A 84 -17.71 -2.18 13.14
C VAL A 84 -17.90 -3.06 14.38
N ASN A 85 -18.20 -4.33 14.17
CA ASN A 85 -18.22 -5.40 15.17
C ASN A 85 -18.16 -6.75 14.45
N ARG A 86 -18.17 -7.86 15.19
CA ARG A 86 -17.98 -9.21 14.66
C ARG A 86 -18.94 -9.60 13.53
N ASP A 87 -20.11 -8.96 13.43
CA ASP A 87 -21.24 -9.42 12.62
C ASP A 87 -21.85 -8.37 11.67
N SER A 88 -21.41 -7.11 11.70
CA SER A 88 -21.95 -6.05 10.84
C SER A 88 -20.90 -5.44 9.92
N PHE A 89 -21.20 -5.47 8.62
CA PHE A 89 -20.31 -4.99 7.56
C PHE A 89 -21.02 -3.97 6.67
N GLU A 90 -20.37 -2.85 6.42
CA GLU A 90 -20.77 -1.93 5.36
C GLU A 90 -20.07 -2.32 4.06
N LYS A 91 -20.84 -2.36 2.96
CA LYS A 91 -20.28 -2.71 1.64
C LYS A 91 -19.98 -1.46 0.83
N TRP A 92 -18.80 -1.42 0.24
CA TRP A 92 -18.39 -0.40 -0.71
C TRP A 92 -18.68 -0.81 -2.16
N SER A 93 -19.06 0.17 -2.98
CA SER A 93 -19.26 -0.03 -4.42
C SER A 93 -17.99 0.39 -5.18
N LEU A 94 -17.49 -0.46 -6.08
CA LEU A 94 -16.39 -0.11 -6.97
C LEU A 94 -16.91 0.80 -8.08
N VAL A 95 -16.22 1.93 -8.29
CA VAL A 95 -16.53 2.93 -9.32
C VAL A 95 -15.29 3.26 -10.15
N ASP A 96 -15.47 3.92 -11.28
CA ASP A 96 -14.36 4.49 -12.02
C ASP A 96 -13.81 5.73 -11.29
N GLU A 97 -12.51 6.01 -11.43
CA GLU A 97 -11.86 7.17 -10.81
C GLU A 97 -12.55 8.49 -11.18
N ALA A 98 -12.91 8.65 -12.46
CA ALA A 98 -13.66 9.83 -12.91
C ALA A 98 -15.04 10.01 -12.25
N GLU A 99 -15.67 8.92 -11.83
CA GLU A 99 -16.93 8.98 -11.09
C GLU A 99 -16.70 9.25 -9.60
N PHE A 100 -15.60 8.78 -9.06
CA PHE A 100 -15.20 9.06 -7.68
C PHE A 100 -15.07 10.58 -7.46
N ASP A 101 -14.37 11.28 -8.36
CA ASP A 101 -14.13 12.71 -8.26
C ASP A 101 -15.37 13.58 -8.54
N ARG A 102 -16.33 13.06 -9.31
CA ARG A 102 -17.55 13.82 -9.66
C ARG A 102 -18.51 14.07 -8.50
N ARG A 103 -18.45 13.30 -7.42
CA ARG A 103 -19.45 13.33 -6.35
C ARG A 103 -18.83 13.62 -5.00
N LYS A 104 -18.41 14.86 -4.78
CA LYS A 104 -17.89 15.33 -3.48
C LYS A 104 -18.94 15.48 -2.36
N ALA A 105 -20.24 15.22 -2.61
CA ALA A 105 -21.30 15.71 -1.74
C ALA A 105 -22.20 14.63 -1.12
N ALA A 106 -21.90 13.34 -1.23
CA ALA A 106 -22.75 12.33 -0.61
C ALA A 106 -21.90 11.26 0.08
N THR A 107 -22.23 10.94 1.30
CA THR A 107 -21.83 9.73 2.03
C THR A 107 -22.19 8.47 1.22
N GLN A 108 -21.49 8.24 0.14
CA GLN A 108 -21.62 7.04 -0.67
C GLN A 108 -20.35 6.27 -0.48
N TYR A 109 -20.46 5.11 0.15
CA TYR A 109 -19.39 4.16 0.33
C TYR A 109 -18.87 3.70 -1.04
N LYS A 110 -17.85 4.38 -1.56
CA LYS A 110 -17.25 4.15 -2.87
C LYS A 110 -15.78 3.82 -2.74
N ILE A 111 -15.33 2.98 -3.62
CA ILE A 111 -13.93 2.64 -3.79
C ILE A 111 -13.58 2.78 -5.26
N ALA A 112 -12.43 3.37 -5.55
CA ALA A 112 -11.80 3.34 -6.87
C ALA A 112 -10.35 2.87 -6.73
N VAL A 113 -9.83 2.26 -7.78
CA VAL A 113 -8.41 1.92 -7.88
C VAL A 113 -7.75 2.91 -8.80
N ARG A 114 -6.69 3.53 -8.32
CA ARG A 114 -5.88 4.50 -9.07
C ARG A 114 -4.48 3.94 -9.26
N ASP A 115 -3.94 4.08 -10.47
CA ASP A 115 -2.53 3.81 -10.74
C ASP A 115 -1.75 5.13 -10.65
N GLU A 116 -0.77 5.20 -9.74
CA GLU A 116 0.09 6.36 -9.56
C GLU A 116 1.54 5.91 -9.36
N ASN A 117 2.46 6.49 -10.11
CA ASN A 117 3.91 6.24 -9.99
C ASN A 117 4.27 4.75 -9.88
N PHE A 118 3.70 3.89 -10.73
CA PHE A 118 3.87 2.43 -10.73
C PHE A 118 3.31 1.71 -9.49
N SER A 119 2.59 2.41 -8.63
CA SER A 119 1.90 1.87 -7.45
C SER A 119 0.39 1.95 -7.65
N LYS A 120 -0.33 1.05 -6.98
CA LYS A 120 -1.80 1.12 -6.94
C LYS A 120 -2.25 1.73 -5.64
N LEU A 121 -3.16 2.69 -5.73
CA LEU A 121 -3.84 3.28 -4.59
C LEU A 121 -5.30 2.85 -4.58
N LEU A 122 -5.83 2.67 -3.39
CA LEU A 122 -7.27 2.54 -3.15
C LEU A 122 -7.80 3.89 -2.73
N ARG A 123 -8.63 4.53 -3.58
CA ARG A 123 -9.40 5.71 -3.21
C ARG A 123 -10.70 5.26 -2.55
N ILE A 124 -10.92 5.69 -1.34
CA ILE A 124 -12.06 5.26 -0.53
C ILE A 124 -12.80 6.48 -0.01
N ASP A 125 -14.10 6.54 -0.27
CA ASP A 125 -15.01 7.57 0.25
C ASP A 125 -15.97 6.96 1.28
N GLY A 126 -16.50 7.79 2.15
CA GLY A 126 -17.45 7.35 3.19
C GLY A 126 -16.80 6.89 4.50
N VAL A 127 -15.50 7.15 4.67
CA VAL A 127 -14.85 6.93 5.96
C VAL A 127 -15.37 7.94 6.98
N THR A 128 -16.04 7.46 8.00
CA THR A 128 -16.61 8.27 9.09
C THR A 128 -15.95 7.89 10.41
N GLY A 129 -15.79 8.87 11.30
CA GLY A 129 -15.45 8.57 12.69
C GLY A 129 -13.97 8.53 12.99
N SER A 130 -13.24 9.59 12.63
CA SER A 130 -11.93 9.82 13.25
C SER A 130 -12.04 10.84 14.36
N SER A 131 -11.62 10.46 15.56
CA SER A 131 -11.23 11.42 16.58
C SER A 131 -9.87 11.99 16.23
N SER A 132 -9.69 13.31 16.38
CA SER A 132 -8.40 13.94 16.13
C SER A 132 -8.05 14.97 17.21
N LYS A 133 -6.76 15.11 17.49
CA LYS A 133 -6.22 16.07 18.45
C LYS A 133 -4.94 16.68 17.91
N THR A 134 -4.91 17.99 17.72
CA THR A 134 -3.73 18.70 17.26
C THR A 134 -2.69 18.75 18.39
N LEU A 135 -1.46 18.28 18.12
CA LEU A 135 -0.33 18.38 19.01
C LEU A 135 0.35 19.72 18.81
N HIS A 136 0.62 20.10 17.57
CA HIS A 136 1.25 21.38 17.24
C HIS A 136 0.89 21.84 15.82
N THR A 137 0.50 23.10 15.65
CA THR A 137 0.10 23.65 14.34
C THR A 137 1.27 24.10 13.49
N CYS A 138 2.48 24.22 14.05
CA CYS A 138 3.68 24.72 13.36
C CYS A 138 3.63 26.18 12.88
N GLU A 139 2.65 26.95 13.33
CA GLU A 139 2.46 28.37 12.96
C GLU A 139 3.33 29.35 13.78
N SER A 140 4.11 28.86 14.72
CA SER A 140 4.97 29.66 15.59
C SER A 140 6.13 28.82 16.12
N LEU A 141 7.28 29.44 16.28
CA LEU A 141 8.44 28.84 16.94
C LEU A 141 8.31 28.78 18.46
N THR A 142 7.42 29.57 19.05
CA THR A 142 7.38 29.79 20.50
C THR A 142 5.98 29.78 21.13
N ALA A 143 4.91 29.81 20.37
CA ALA A 143 3.55 29.96 20.92
C ALA A 143 3.07 28.74 21.74
N ASN A 144 3.56 27.54 21.41
CA ASN A 144 3.27 26.30 22.16
C ASN A 144 4.57 25.53 22.40
N GLY A 145 5.38 26.05 23.32
CA GLY A 145 6.74 25.60 23.55
C GLY A 145 7.74 26.18 22.54
N THR A 146 9.00 25.85 22.69
CA THR A 146 10.07 26.39 21.84
C THR A 146 10.65 25.29 20.96
N TRP A 147 10.60 25.50 19.66
CA TRP A 147 11.25 24.65 18.69
C TRP A 147 12.73 24.97 18.56
N ALA A 148 13.54 23.93 18.45
CA ALA A 148 14.98 24.02 18.21
C ALA A 148 15.40 23.07 17.09
N ALA A 149 16.32 23.50 16.24
CA ALA A 149 17.02 22.63 15.31
C ALA A 149 18.33 22.14 15.95
N THR A 150 18.64 20.87 15.79
CA THR A 150 19.76 20.23 16.46
C THR A 150 20.41 19.17 15.58
N ALA A 151 21.61 18.74 15.93
CA ALA A 151 22.49 17.91 15.13
C ALA A 151 22.83 18.62 13.80
N ASP A 152 22.53 18.00 12.67
CA ASP A 152 22.84 18.56 11.35
C ASP A 152 21.72 19.45 10.79
N ALA A 153 20.65 19.68 11.56
CA ALA A 153 19.61 20.65 11.23
C ALA A 153 19.95 22.04 11.80
N SER A 154 19.67 23.11 11.05
CA SER A 154 19.98 24.50 11.41
C SER A 154 18.96 25.47 10.80
N ASN A 155 19.18 26.78 11.06
CA ASN A 155 18.41 27.87 10.47
C ASN A 155 16.88 27.75 10.63
N LEU A 156 16.43 27.27 11.80
CA LEU A 156 15.00 27.09 12.05
C LEU A 156 14.28 28.44 12.06
N THR A 157 13.36 28.61 11.14
CA THR A 157 12.55 29.83 10.93
C THR A 157 11.09 29.48 10.70
N LEU A 158 10.23 30.48 10.64
CA LEU A 158 8.84 30.33 10.22
C LEU A 158 8.71 30.75 8.76
N ASP A 159 8.09 29.87 7.93
CA ASP A 159 7.70 30.18 6.55
C ASP A 159 6.17 30.41 6.52
N ASN A 160 5.77 31.63 6.17
CA ASN A 160 4.36 32.03 6.08
C ASN A 160 3.82 31.96 4.65
N ASP A 161 4.65 31.58 3.69
CA ASP A 161 4.26 31.52 2.27
C ASP A 161 3.98 30.09 1.82
N ASN A 162 4.65 29.08 2.42
CA ASN A 162 4.55 27.68 2.03
C ASN A 162 4.14 26.80 3.21
N TYR A 163 2.86 26.54 3.33
CA TYR A 163 2.26 25.69 4.37
C TYR A 163 1.06 24.92 3.82
N ILE A 164 0.62 23.90 4.54
CA ILE A 164 -0.57 23.08 4.19
C ILE A 164 -1.79 23.56 4.96
N THR A 165 -1.61 23.88 6.25
CA THR A 165 -2.72 24.28 7.14
C THR A 165 -2.36 25.52 7.92
N GLY A 166 -3.39 26.31 8.28
CA GLY A 166 -3.19 27.51 9.11
C GLY A 166 -2.51 28.66 8.38
N GLY A 167 -1.46 29.23 8.92
CA GLY A 167 -0.81 30.45 8.43
C GLY A 167 0.74 30.36 8.36
N GLY A 168 1.32 29.18 8.53
CA GLY A 168 2.77 28.99 8.44
C GLY A 168 3.24 27.57 8.68
N SER A 169 4.48 27.31 8.35
CA SER A 169 5.20 26.06 8.61
C SER A 169 6.57 26.32 9.22
N LEU A 170 7.15 25.33 9.90
CA LEU A 170 8.53 25.39 10.37
C LEU A 170 9.45 25.09 9.21
N ASN A 171 10.40 26.01 8.94
CA ASN A 171 11.42 25.85 7.90
C ASN A 171 12.78 25.65 8.56
N PHE A 172 13.59 24.70 8.05
CA PHE A 172 14.94 24.44 8.51
C PHE A 172 15.83 23.92 7.38
N ASP A 173 17.14 23.99 7.59
CA ASP A 173 18.15 23.51 6.66
C ASP A 173 18.84 22.26 7.22
N MET A 174 19.31 21.39 6.33
CA MET A 174 20.20 20.27 6.61
C MET A 174 21.62 20.60 6.13
N ALA A 175 22.61 20.44 6.99
CA ALA A 175 24.00 20.77 6.68
C ALA A 175 24.60 19.85 5.60
N ALA A 176 25.63 20.33 4.90
CA ALA A 176 26.42 19.53 3.96
C ALA A 176 27.08 18.35 4.66
N GLY A 177 27.09 17.19 4.01
CA GLY A 177 27.61 15.94 4.58
C GLY A 177 26.78 15.37 5.72
N ALA A 178 25.63 15.95 6.03
CA ALA A 178 24.77 15.55 7.13
C ALA A 178 23.98 14.28 6.77
N THR A 179 24.00 13.33 7.67
CA THR A 179 23.18 12.12 7.54
C THR A 179 21.96 12.12 8.46
N THR A 180 21.96 12.96 9.50
CA THR A 180 20.87 13.00 10.48
C THR A 180 20.72 14.39 11.10
N GLY A 181 19.56 15.00 10.91
CA GLY A 181 19.17 16.24 11.57
C GLY A 181 17.78 16.14 12.17
N TYR A 182 17.48 16.97 13.15
CA TYR A 182 16.15 16.96 13.76
C TYR A 182 15.71 18.33 14.26
N ILE A 183 14.41 18.51 14.30
CA ILE A 183 13.76 19.59 15.01
C ILE A 183 13.03 19.02 16.23
N GLU A 184 13.11 19.71 17.35
CA GLU A 184 12.43 19.28 18.58
C GLU A 184 11.76 20.44 19.32
N ASN A 185 10.68 20.09 20.01
CA ASN A 185 10.02 20.95 20.97
C ASN A 185 9.88 20.16 22.27
N SER A 186 10.56 20.60 23.32
CA SER A 186 10.62 19.94 24.62
C SER A 186 9.84 20.67 25.72
N THR A 187 9.08 21.68 25.35
CA THR A 187 8.38 22.56 26.30
C THR A 187 6.96 22.88 25.86
N MET A 188 6.32 21.97 25.12
CA MET A 188 4.93 22.14 24.71
C MET A 188 3.98 22.19 25.93
N THR A 189 2.82 22.79 25.74
CA THR A 189 1.71 22.57 26.68
C THR A 189 1.34 21.10 26.67
N GLN A 190 1.18 20.52 27.84
CA GLN A 190 0.81 19.11 27.99
C GLN A 190 -0.50 18.78 27.29
N ILE A 191 -0.49 17.69 26.55
CA ILE A 191 -1.62 17.19 25.78
C ILE A 191 -1.93 15.77 26.25
N ASP A 192 -3.19 15.54 26.60
CA ASP A 192 -3.67 14.22 26.93
C ASP A 192 -3.98 13.42 25.65
N LEU A 193 -3.22 12.38 25.38
CA LEU A 193 -3.37 11.46 24.25
C LEU A 193 -3.78 10.04 24.70
N THR A 194 -4.33 9.88 25.92
CA THR A 194 -4.72 8.58 26.46
C THR A 194 -5.67 7.81 25.54
N ASP A 195 -6.62 8.52 24.89
CA ASP A 195 -7.55 7.90 23.95
C ASP A 195 -6.88 7.43 22.64
N TYR A 196 -5.66 7.86 22.37
CA TYR A 196 -4.91 7.55 21.14
C TYR A 196 -3.85 6.49 21.37
N ASP A 197 -3.55 6.17 22.63
CA ASP A 197 -2.54 5.19 23.01
C ASP A 197 -2.84 3.83 22.37
N GLU A 198 -1.81 3.18 21.82
CA GLU A 198 -1.84 1.88 21.13
C GLU A 198 -2.68 1.83 19.84
N ILE A 199 -3.72 2.65 19.68
CA ILE A 199 -4.68 2.55 18.56
C ILE A 199 -4.63 3.73 17.60
N GLY A 200 -4.02 4.85 18.00
CA GLY A 200 -3.91 6.05 17.19
C GLY A 200 -2.67 6.08 16.31
N SER A 201 -2.58 7.15 15.53
CA SER A 201 -1.41 7.48 14.73
C SER A 201 -1.19 8.98 14.78
N ILE A 202 0.07 9.41 14.72
CA ILE A 202 0.42 10.82 14.59
C ILE A 202 0.76 11.10 13.13
N PHE A 203 0.11 12.12 12.58
CA PHE A 203 0.35 12.61 11.22
C PHE A 203 1.11 13.91 11.27
N VAL A 204 1.99 14.09 10.29
CA VAL A 204 2.73 15.35 10.09
C VAL A 204 2.99 15.54 8.60
N TRP A 205 2.82 16.76 8.11
CA TRP A 205 3.24 17.14 6.77
C TRP A 205 4.73 17.51 6.77
N VAL A 206 5.48 16.96 5.83
CA VAL A 206 6.89 17.28 5.63
C VAL A 206 7.10 17.64 4.17
N PHE A 207 7.66 18.81 3.92
CA PHE A 207 8.14 19.20 2.59
C PHE A 207 9.59 18.76 2.44
N ILE A 208 9.86 18.00 1.42
CA ILE A 208 11.17 17.52 1.03
C ILE A 208 11.62 18.37 -0.17
N PRO A 209 12.67 19.18 -0.04
CA PRO A 209 13.12 20.06 -1.13
C PRO A 209 13.71 19.27 -2.30
N ASP A 210 14.48 18.22 -1.99
CA ASP A 210 15.05 17.29 -2.94
C ASP A 210 15.10 15.88 -2.32
N TYR A 211 14.38 14.93 -2.90
CA TYR A 211 14.37 13.56 -2.44
C TYR A 211 15.61 12.80 -2.87
N SER A 212 16.09 13.09 -4.08
CA SER A 212 17.23 12.42 -4.69
C SER A 212 17.99 13.41 -5.59
N ASP A 213 19.04 13.96 -5.07
CA ASP A 213 19.89 14.90 -5.80
C ASP A 213 20.78 14.21 -6.87
N ALA A 214 21.52 15.02 -7.65
CA ALA A 214 22.40 14.54 -8.71
C ALA A 214 23.56 13.66 -8.19
N GLU A 215 23.92 13.77 -6.93
CA GLU A 215 24.94 12.98 -6.25
C GLU A 215 24.39 11.64 -5.71
N GLY A 216 23.07 11.43 -5.79
CA GLY A 216 22.41 10.18 -5.37
C GLY A 216 22.05 10.13 -3.91
N ASP A 217 21.97 11.26 -3.23
CA ASP A 217 21.44 11.35 -1.87
C ASP A 217 19.94 11.02 -1.88
N THR A 218 19.52 10.23 -0.92
CA THR A 218 18.10 9.90 -0.74
C THR A 218 17.71 10.03 0.71
N VAL A 219 16.48 10.49 0.93
CA VAL A 219 15.85 10.44 2.25
C VAL A 219 15.52 8.99 2.56
N THR A 220 16.15 8.42 3.58
CA THR A 220 15.99 7.00 3.92
C THR A 220 14.83 6.77 4.85
N ASN A 221 14.64 7.65 5.83
CA ASN A 221 13.53 7.54 6.79
C ASN A 221 13.30 8.84 7.56
N PHE A 222 12.12 8.88 8.18
CA PHE A 222 11.78 9.84 9.22
C PHE A 222 11.52 9.08 10.52
N ILE A 223 11.97 9.69 11.66
CA ILE A 223 11.70 9.16 12.99
C ILE A 223 10.97 10.23 13.78
N LEU A 224 9.75 9.92 14.23
CA LEU A 224 9.04 10.75 15.18
C LEU A 224 9.23 10.21 16.59
N ARG A 225 9.53 11.10 17.52
CA ARG A 225 9.45 10.85 18.96
C ARG A 225 8.38 11.75 19.55
N TRP A 226 7.57 11.19 20.44
CA TRP A 226 6.57 11.92 21.21
C TRP A 226 6.52 11.36 22.64
N GLY A 227 6.32 12.20 23.61
CA GLY A 227 6.34 11.75 25.01
C GLY A 227 6.42 12.90 26.00
N ASN A 228 7.10 12.65 27.11
CA ASN A 228 7.20 13.61 28.21
C ASN A 228 8.53 14.39 28.20
N ASP A 229 9.59 13.79 27.67
CA ASP A 229 10.92 14.40 27.57
C ASP A 229 11.86 13.56 26.68
N SER A 230 13.13 13.97 26.57
CA SER A 230 14.15 13.29 25.75
C SER A 230 14.58 11.90 26.28
N SER A 231 14.13 11.49 27.47
CA SER A 231 14.40 10.20 28.11
C SER A 231 13.15 9.32 28.22
N ASN A 232 11.96 9.91 28.10
CA ASN A 232 10.67 9.25 28.25
C ASN A 232 9.79 9.55 27.04
N TYR A 233 9.85 8.68 26.01
CA TYR A 233 9.15 8.88 24.75
C TYR A 233 8.82 7.57 24.03
N TRP A 234 7.81 7.61 23.17
CA TRP A 234 7.64 6.64 22.10
C TRP A 234 8.39 7.10 20.86
N SER A 235 8.89 6.16 20.06
CA SER A 235 9.51 6.42 18.78
C SER A 235 9.00 5.51 17.69
N ARG A 236 8.80 6.07 16.51
CA ARG A 236 8.41 5.31 15.32
C ARG A 236 9.22 5.78 14.11
N THR A 237 9.71 4.82 13.33
CA THR A 237 10.39 5.08 12.07
C THR A 237 9.48 4.78 10.90
N VAL A 238 9.47 5.63 9.88
CA VAL A 238 8.77 5.43 8.62
C VAL A 238 9.72 5.60 7.45
N THR A 239 9.55 4.76 6.42
CA THR A 239 10.36 4.74 5.19
C THR A 239 9.54 5.04 3.95
N THR A 240 8.25 5.27 4.13
CA THR A 240 7.28 5.64 3.09
C THR A 240 6.36 6.73 3.62
N ASN A 241 5.71 7.44 2.72
CA ASN A 241 4.65 8.36 3.09
C ASN A 241 3.39 7.62 3.57
N ASN A 242 2.35 8.35 3.94
CA ASN A 242 1.10 7.79 4.44
C ASN A 242 0.37 6.89 3.43
N GLU A 243 0.60 7.07 2.14
CA GLU A 243 0.01 6.25 1.06
C GLU A 243 0.79 4.95 0.85
N GLY A 244 1.88 4.73 1.59
CA GLY A 244 2.74 3.56 1.48
C GLY A 244 3.67 3.59 0.26
N VAL A 245 3.82 4.76 -0.39
CA VAL A 245 4.74 4.97 -1.50
C VAL A 245 6.03 5.63 -1.02
N THR A 246 7.09 5.54 -1.81
CA THR A 246 8.38 6.21 -1.56
C THR A 246 8.18 7.71 -1.43
N PHE A 247 9.01 8.35 -0.64
CA PHE A 247 9.00 9.81 -0.53
C PHE A 247 9.30 10.46 -1.88
N TYR A 248 8.85 11.69 -2.05
CA TYR A 248 9.03 12.48 -3.28
C TYR A 248 9.22 13.96 -2.96
N ASP A 249 9.70 14.71 -3.92
CA ASP A 249 9.89 16.16 -3.80
C ASP A 249 8.57 16.87 -3.52
N GLY A 250 8.59 17.79 -2.57
CA GLY A 250 7.40 18.51 -2.15
C GLY A 250 6.76 17.94 -0.88
N TRP A 251 5.48 18.20 -0.69
CA TRP A 251 4.77 17.85 0.54
C TRP A 251 4.41 16.36 0.61
N ASN A 252 4.92 15.68 1.63
CA ASN A 252 4.59 14.30 1.99
C ASN A 252 3.83 14.29 3.31
N LEU A 253 2.68 13.62 3.35
CA LEU A 253 2.04 13.31 4.62
C LEU A 253 2.68 12.06 5.22
N LEU A 254 3.29 12.20 6.37
CA LEU A 254 3.87 11.10 7.12
C LEU A 254 2.90 10.62 8.18
N ARG A 255 2.96 9.34 8.49
CA ARG A 255 2.13 8.73 9.50
C ARG A 255 2.95 7.80 10.40
N PHE A 256 2.84 8.03 11.68
CA PHE A 256 3.55 7.31 12.72
C PHE A 256 2.52 6.58 13.59
N ASP A 257 2.41 5.27 13.39
CA ASP A 257 1.50 4.43 14.17
C ASP A 257 2.00 4.27 15.60
N TRP A 258 1.08 4.43 16.56
CA TRP A 258 1.38 4.15 17.96
C TRP A 258 1.60 2.66 18.19
N ASN A 259 0.77 1.84 17.56
CA ASN A 259 0.96 0.40 17.58
C ASN A 259 2.30 0.01 16.96
N GLY A 260 3.15 -0.64 17.77
CA GLY A 260 4.51 -1.00 17.38
C GLY A 260 5.52 0.15 17.44
N ALA A 261 5.19 1.27 18.05
CA ALA A 261 6.18 2.26 18.47
C ALA A 261 7.05 1.70 19.60
N THR A 262 8.32 2.07 19.61
CA THR A 262 9.25 1.67 20.67
C THR A 262 9.15 2.66 21.80
N GLU A 263 8.84 2.16 23.00
CA GLU A 263 8.85 2.94 24.23
C GLU A 263 10.27 3.01 24.82
N THR A 264 10.68 4.20 25.24
CA THR A 264 11.92 4.46 25.96
C THR A 264 11.58 5.16 27.29
N GLY A 265 12.10 4.64 28.39
CA GLY A 265 11.78 5.14 29.72
C GLY A 265 10.37 4.75 30.19
N THR A 266 9.73 5.64 30.95
CA THR A 266 8.34 5.51 31.38
C THR A 266 7.55 6.69 30.85
N VAL A 267 6.68 6.44 29.89
CA VAL A 267 5.95 7.49 29.19
C VAL A 267 4.50 7.52 29.67
N ALA A 268 3.97 8.73 29.91
CA ALA A 268 2.58 8.91 30.29
C ALA A 268 1.79 9.55 29.13
N PRO A 269 0.84 8.85 28.50
CA PRO A 269 0.08 9.38 27.38
C PRO A 269 -0.81 10.58 27.78
N ALA A 270 -1.16 10.71 29.04
CA ALA A 270 -1.95 11.83 29.56
C ALA A 270 -1.20 13.18 29.61
N THR A 271 0.12 13.18 29.46
CA THR A 271 0.95 14.39 29.67
C THR A 271 2.03 14.56 28.61
N VAL A 272 1.69 14.33 27.35
CA VAL A 272 2.63 14.49 26.24
C VAL A 272 2.94 15.96 26.02
N ASP A 273 4.23 16.35 26.17
CA ASP A 273 4.74 17.70 25.99
C ASP A 273 6.09 17.77 25.26
N TYR A 274 6.47 16.66 24.63
CA TYR A 274 7.70 16.49 23.86
C TYR A 274 7.40 15.95 22.46
N LEU A 275 7.94 16.63 21.45
CA LEU A 275 7.95 16.18 20.04
C LEU A 275 9.35 16.34 19.46
N ARG A 276 9.79 15.35 18.69
CA ARG A 276 11.03 15.44 17.89
C ARG A 276 10.84 14.70 16.57
N LEU A 277 11.02 15.44 15.46
CA LEU A 277 11.05 14.86 14.13
C LEU A 277 12.50 14.82 13.62
N THR A 278 12.98 13.65 13.32
CA THR A 278 14.33 13.39 12.80
C THR A 278 14.23 13.01 11.33
N VAL A 279 15.10 13.60 10.51
CA VAL A 279 15.31 13.25 9.10
C VAL A 279 16.61 12.47 8.98
N THR A 280 16.61 11.35 8.26
CA THR A 280 17.81 10.57 7.96
C THR A 280 17.98 10.44 6.45
N LYS A 281 19.17 10.75 5.96
CA LYS A 281 19.57 10.66 4.55
C LYS A 281 20.63 9.56 4.38
N SER A 282 20.77 9.02 3.19
CA SER A 282 21.74 7.95 2.91
C SER A 282 23.19 8.42 2.94
N ALA A 283 23.50 9.52 2.31
CA ALA A 283 24.75 10.28 2.39
C ALA A 283 24.49 11.64 1.76
N SER A 284 24.89 12.72 2.40
CA SER A 284 24.69 14.05 1.84
C SER A 284 26.03 14.68 1.49
N LEU A 285 26.17 15.12 0.27
CA LEU A 285 27.33 15.88 -0.19
C LEU A 285 27.04 17.38 -0.21
N ALA A 286 25.80 17.77 -0.44
CA ALA A 286 25.36 19.16 -0.47
C ALA A 286 24.53 19.52 0.78
N ALA A 287 24.44 20.80 1.09
CA ALA A 287 23.49 21.30 2.06
C ALA A 287 22.11 21.40 1.41
N ASP A 288 21.10 20.84 2.06
CA ASP A 288 19.72 21.01 1.65
C ASP A 288 19.08 22.12 2.45
N THR A 289 18.51 23.07 1.76
CA THR A 289 17.74 24.17 2.36
C THR A 289 16.26 23.95 2.16
N ASP A 290 15.44 24.67 2.93
CA ASP A 290 14.00 24.72 2.72
C ASP A 290 13.21 23.45 3.06
N TRP A 291 13.69 22.62 3.98
CA TRP A 291 12.85 21.61 4.62
C TRP A 291 11.73 22.28 5.41
N ARG A 292 10.50 21.77 5.28
CA ARG A 292 9.37 22.32 6.03
C ARG A 292 8.59 21.25 6.74
N VAL A 293 8.05 21.64 7.89
CA VAL A 293 7.19 20.74 8.70
C VAL A 293 5.94 21.50 9.10
N ASP A 294 4.79 20.85 8.93
CA ASP A 294 3.50 21.46 9.26
C ASP A 294 2.57 20.45 9.92
N ASN A 295 1.84 20.90 10.91
CA ASN A 295 0.69 20.28 11.55
C ASN A 295 0.92 18.85 12.08
N PHE A 296 1.33 18.74 13.35
CA PHE A 296 1.33 17.48 14.08
C PHE A 296 -0.08 17.19 14.63
N ILE A 297 -0.71 16.11 14.19
CA ILE A 297 -2.06 15.76 14.60
C ILE A 297 -2.16 14.27 14.92
N ALA A 298 -2.66 13.94 16.12
CA ALA A 298 -3.04 12.58 16.46
C ALA A 298 -4.45 12.27 15.91
N ARG A 299 -4.64 11.07 15.37
CA ARG A 299 -5.91 10.58 14.86
C ARG A 299 -6.14 9.14 15.22
N ILE A 300 -7.40 8.78 15.46
CA ILE A 300 -7.87 7.40 15.50
C ILE A 300 -8.68 7.17 14.22
N GLY A 301 -8.39 6.09 13.53
CA GLY A 301 -9.08 5.72 12.30
C GLY A 301 -9.83 4.40 12.45
N ASP A 302 -10.61 4.08 11.44
CA ASP A 302 -11.30 2.79 11.33
C ASP A 302 -10.38 1.75 10.66
N ILE A 303 -10.45 0.49 11.12
CA ILE A 303 -9.73 -0.64 10.54
C ILE A 303 -10.61 -1.28 9.46
N TYR A 304 -10.02 -1.47 8.28
CA TYR A 304 -10.69 -2.10 7.16
C TYR A 304 -9.95 -3.34 6.68
N ASN A 305 -10.72 -4.36 6.34
CA ASN A 305 -10.20 -5.55 5.68
C ASN A 305 -10.66 -5.55 4.22
N THR A 306 -9.74 -5.79 3.32
CA THR A 306 -10.04 -6.00 1.91
C THR A 306 -9.86 -7.46 1.53
N VAL A 307 -10.75 -7.97 0.66
CA VAL A 307 -10.61 -9.27 0.00
C VAL A 307 -10.46 -9.01 -1.48
N TYR A 308 -9.47 -9.61 -2.09
CA TYR A 308 -9.11 -9.35 -3.49
C TYR A 308 -8.52 -10.58 -4.17
N TYR A 309 -8.37 -10.53 -5.49
CA TYR A 309 -7.58 -11.49 -6.24
C TYR A 309 -6.14 -11.02 -6.37
N SER A 310 -5.21 -11.90 -6.03
CA SER A 310 -3.76 -11.68 -6.14
C SER A 310 -3.25 -12.02 -7.54
N LYS A 311 -2.22 -11.29 -7.98
CA LYS A 311 -1.43 -11.64 -9.18
C LYS A 311 -0.31 -12.66 -8.88
N TYR A 312 -0.06 -12.98 -7.61
CA TYR A 312 0.97 -13.94 -7.20
C TYR A 312 0.39 -15.35 -7.18
N GLY A 313 0.99 -16.24 -7.97
CA GLY A 313 0.59 -17.64 -8.08
C GLY A 313 1.55 -18.63 -7.41
N TRP A 314 2.60 -18.11 -6.78
CA TRP A 314 3.64 -18.90 -6.14
C TRP A 314 3.79 -18.60 -4.66
N GLN A 315 4.31 -19.60 -3.94
CA GLN A 315 4.68 -19.48 -2.54
C GLN A 315 6.02 -20.16 -2.31
N THR A 316 6.91 -19.50 -1.59
CA THR A 316 8.19 -20.13 -1.18
C THR A 316 7.96 -21.22 -0.15
N SER A 317 8.97 -22.05 0.10
CA SER A 317 8.96 -23.04 1.19
C SER A 317 8.77 -22.41 2.59
N ALA A 318 9.08 -21.11 2.72
CA ALA A 318 8.82 -20.31 3.93
C ALA A 318 7.43 -19.65 3.95
N LEU A 319 6.54 -20.07 3.05
CA LEU A 319 5.15 -19.59 2.91
C LEU A 319 5.01 -18.10 2.50
N ALA A 320 6.07 -17.47 1.98
CA ALA A 320 5.99 -16.14 1.42
C ALA A 320 5.43 -16.17 0.00
N TYR A 321 4.44 -15.30 -0.30
CA TYR A 321 3.88 -15.18 -1.65
C TYR A 321 4.83 -14.44 -2.58
N ILE A 322 5.04 -14.98 -3.78
CA ILE A 322 5.93 -14.42 -4.79
C ILE A 322 5.28 -14.43 -6.18
N GLU A 323 5.70 -13.52 -7.04
CA GLU A 323 5.18 -13.40 -8.41
C GLU A 323 5.73 -14.50 -9.31
N GLU A 324 7.00 -14.83 -9.17
CA GLU A 324 7.70 -15.84 -9.96
C GLU A 324 8.48 -16.80 -9.06
N SER A 325 8.39 -18.09 -9.37
CA SER A 325 9.23 -19.09 -8.73
C SER A 325 10.70 -18.91 -9.11
N THR A 326 11.56 -19.07 -8.14
CA THR A 326 13.03 -19.02 -8.31
C THR A 326 13.69 -20.36 -8.03
N THR A 327 12.98 -21.30 -7.41
CA THR A 327 13.51 -22.62 -7.04
C THR A 327 12.50 -23.72 -7.31
N THR A 328 12.98 -24.95 -7.55
CA THR A 328 12.10 -26.10 -7.81
C THR A 328 11.27 -26.53 -6.60
N THR A 329 11.58 -26.01 -5.42
CA THR A 329 10.84 -26.25 -4.17
C THR A 329 9.75 -25.24 -3.91
N ASP A 330 9.65 -24.18 -4.73
CA ASP A 330 8.54 -23.23 -4.64
C ASP A 330 7.24 -23.92 -5.02
N LEU A 331 6.16 -23.49 -4.39
CA LEU A 331 4.86 -24.12 -4.44
C LEU A 331 3.92 -23.31 -5.35
N VAL A 332 3.30 -23.96 -6.32
CA VAL A 332 2.20 -23.37 -7.10
C VAL A 332 0.95 -23.37 -6.25
N LEU A 333 0.28 -22.23 -6.19
CA LEU A 333 -0.98 -22.10 -5.50
C LEU A 333 -2.12 -22.49 -6.46
N GLY A 334 -2.84 -23.54 -6.11
CA GLY A 334 -3.97 -24.02 -6.91
C GLY A 334 -4.59 -25.29 -6.35
N ASP A 335 -5.86 -25.48 -6.60
CA ASP A 335 -6.49 -26.80 -6.45
C ASP A 335 -6.22 -27.65 -7.71
N THR A 336 -6.72 -28.87 -7.71
CA THR A 336 -6.48 -29.83 -8.81
C THR A 336 -6.91 -29.28 -10.17
N ASP A 337 -8.07 -28.63 -10.24
CA ASP A 337 -8.60 -28.07 -11.49
C ASP A 337 -7.77 -26.90 -11.97
N GLU A 338 -7.30 -26.05 -11.06
CA GLU A 338 -6.47 -24.88 -11.36
C GLU A 338 -5.08 -25.31 -11.85
N ILE A 339 -4.52 -26.37 -11.24
CA ILE A 339 -3.25 -26.97 -11.65
C ILE A 339 -3.34 -27.55 -13.06
N GLU A 340 -4.46 -28.17 -13.40
CA GLU A 340 -4.69 -28.72 -14.76
C GLU A 340 -4.62 -27.61 -15.81
N GLY A 341 -5.29 -26.47 -15.58
CA GLY A 341 -5.22 -25.30 -16.46
C GLY A 341 -3.81 -24.75 -16.62
N ILE A 342 -3.05 -24.69 -15.51
CA ILE A 342 -1.65 -24.28 -15.55
C ILE A 342 -0.81 -25.27 -16.35
N ALA A 343 -1.03 -26.58 -16.18
CA ALA A 343 -0.29 -27.63 -16.88
C ALA A 343 -0.58 -27.60 -18.40
N PHE A 344 -1.84 -27.43 -18.84
CA PHE A 344 -2.17 -27.27 -20.26
C PHE A 344 -1.45 -26.05 -20.86
N LYS A 345 -1.44 -24.94 -20.13
CA LYS A 345 -0.77 -23.74 -20.61
C LYS A 345 0.76 -23.87 -20.68
N ALA A 346 1.34 -24.55 -19.71
CA ALA A 346 2.78 -24.85 -19.70
C ALA A 346 3.14 -25.84 -20.83
N ALA A 347 2.32 -26.86 -21.06
CA ALA A 347 2.51 -27.82 -22.17
C ALA A 347 2.38 -27.13 -23.54
N GLU A 348 1.44 -26.20 -23.72
CA GLU A 348 1.38 -25.38 -24.94
C GLU A 348 2.69 -24.64 -25.20
N PHE A 349 3.23 -23.93 -24.19
CA PHE A 349 4.47 -23.20 -24.35
C PHE A 349 5.68 -24.12 -24.57
N ALA A 350 5.73 -25.26 -23.90
CA ALA A 350 6.79 -26.27 -24.11
C ALA A 350 6.74 -26.84 -25.54
N ALA A 351 5.56 -27.21 -26.03
CA ALA A 351 5.38 -27.73 -27.39
C ALA A 351 5.75 -26.67 -28.46
N GLN A 352 5.43 -25.39 -28.22
CA GLN A 352 5.88 -24.28 -29.09
C GLN A 352 7.42 -24.21 -29.16
N GLU A 353 8.12 -24.31 -28.01
CA GLU A 353 9.56 -24.27 -27.96
C GLU A 353 10.20 -25.49 -28.66
N LEU A 354 9.60 -26.65 -28.47
CA LEU A 354 9.98 -27.90 -29.16
C LEU A 354 9.63 -27.93 -30.64
N LYS A 355 8.94 -26.89 -31.15
CA LYS A 355 8.42 -26.77 -32.53
C LYS A 355 7.40 -27.85 -32.90
N ASP A 356 6.74 -28.44 -31.92
CA ASP A 356 5.64 -29.35 -32.08
C ASP A 356 4.31 -28.56 -32.13
N TYR A 357 3.97 -28.06 -33.30
CA TYR A 357 2.84 -27.14 -33.48
C TYR A 357 1.48 -27.83 -33.40
N ASP A 358 1.41 -29.13 -33.66
CA ASP A 358 0.19 -29.89 -33.54
C ASP A 358 -0.16 -30.09 -32.06
N ASP A 359 0.79 -30.50 -31.24
CA ASP A 359 0.64 -30.60 -29.80
C ASP A 359 0.38 -29.21 -29.17
N ALA A 360 1.09 -28.17 -29.62
CA ALA A 360 0.85 -26.82 -29.12
C ALA A 360 -0.58 -26.34 -29.38
N LYS A 361 -1.14 -26.69 -30.55
CA LYS A 361 -2.53 -26.39 -30.88
C LYS A 361 -3.50 -27.18 -30.00
N TYR A 362 -3.24 -28.48 -29.85
CA TYR A 362 -4.05 -29.34 -28.99
C TYR A 362 -4.13 -28.80 -27.55
N PHE A 363 -2.99 -28.51 -26.93
CA PHE A 363 -2.96 -28.00 -25.55
C PHE A 363 -3.57 -26.59 -25.42
N ARG A 364 -3.48 -25.77 -26.47
CA ARG A 364 -4.21 -24.49 -26.50
C ARG A 364 -5.72 -24.69 -26.49
N ASP A 365 -6.22 -25.61 -27.31
CA ASP A 365 -7.65 -25.90 -27.40
C ASP A 365 -8.16 -26.49 -26.06
N GLU A 366 -7.39 -27.39 -25.41
CA GLU A 366 -7.70 -27.92 -24.08
C GLU A 366 -7.70 -26.83 -23.00
N TYR A 367 -6.73 -25.91 -23.04
CA TYR A 367 -6.71 -24.77 -22.12
C TYR A 367 -7.94 -23.86 -22.28
N GLU A 368 -8.34 -23.54 -23.51
CA GLU A 368 -9.52 -22.70 -23.73
C GLU A 368 -10.81 -23.42 -23.31
N ASN A 369 -10.92 -24.74 -23.50
CA ASN A 369 -12.03 -25.55 -23.00
C ASN A 369 -12.05 -25.52 -21.46
N TRP A 370 -10.94 -25.82 -20.81
CA TRP A 370 -10.78 -25.75 -19.36
C TRP A 370 -11.21 -24.36 -18.83
N LYS A 371 -10.75 -23.31 -19.46
CA LYS A 371 -11.06 -21.94 -19.04
C LYS A 371 -12.56 -21.66 -19.03
N VAL A 372 -13.25 -22.06 -20.09
CA VAL A 372 -14.71 -21.87 -20.21
C VAL A 372 -15.44 -22.64 -19.11
N GLU A 373 -15.04 -23.90 -18.84
CA GLU A 373 -15.63 -24.72 -17.79
C GLU A 373 -15.33 -24.14 -16.40
N TYR A 374 -14.09 -23.77 -16.16
CA TYR A 374 -13.68 -23.18 -14.88
C TYR A 374 -14.44 -21.88 -14.57
N GLU A 375 -14.54 -20.94 -15.52
CA GLU A 375 -15.27 -19.68 -15.34
C GLU A 375 -16.78 -19.89 -15.13
N LYS A 376 -17.35 -20.92 -15.72
CA LYS A 376 -18.76 -21.29 -15.53
C LYS A 376 -19.02 -21.78 -14.10
N ASP A 377 -18.14 -22.62 -13.58
CA ASP A 377 -18.28 -23.22 -12.25
C ASP A 377 -17.76 -22.29 -11.14
N ASN A 378 -16.82 -21.38 -11.47
CA ASN A 378 -16.18 -20.44 -10.57
C ASN A 378 -16.28 -19.00 -11.11
N PRO A 379 -17.47 -18.40 -11.12
CA PRO A 379 -17.61 -17.03 -11.60
C PRO A 379 -16.81 -16.06 -10.73
N SER A 380 -16.20 -15.07 -11.37
CA SER A 380 -15.46 -14.02 -10.66
C SER A 380 -16.35 -13.32 -9.62
N GLU A 381 -15.85 -13.25 -8.39
CA GLU A 381 -16.51 -12.54 -7.28
C GLU A 381 -16.08 -11.07 -7.19
N ALA A 382 -15.18 -10.62 -8.07
CA ALA A 382 -14.73 -9.24 -8.06
C ALA A 382 -15.89 -8.25 -8.21
N LEU A 383 -15.87 -7.18 -7.44
CA LEU A 383 -16.84 -6.11 -7.52
C LEU A 383 -16.88 -5.56 -8.96
N LYS A 384 -18.08 -5.49 -9.53
CA LYS A 384 -18.28 -4.85 -10.83
C LYS A 384 -18.39 -3.35 -10.62
N LYS A 385 -17.72 -2.58 -11.48
CA LYS A 385 -17.86 -1.13 -11.47
C LYS A 385 -19.31 -0.75 -11.67
N SER A 386 -19.90 -0.05 -10.72
CA SER A 386 -21.24 0.50 -10.88
C SER A 386 -21.14 1.74 -11.78
N ARG A 387 -21.70 1.65 -12.98
CA ARG A 387 -21.92 2.82 -13.83
C ARG A 387 -23.21 3.48 -13.38
N SER A 388 -23.12 4.63 -12.74
CA SER A 388 -24.27 5.51 -12.59
C SER A 388 -24.57 6.12 -13.97
N TYR A 389 -25.51 5.55 -14.67
CA TYR A 389 -26.14 6.26 -15.80
C TYR A 389 -26.80 7.49 -15.19
N GLY A 390 -26.15 8.63 -15.34
CA GLY A 390 -26.80 9.90 -15.08
C GLY A 390 -28.10 9.90 -15.88
N SER A 391 -29.23 10.07 -15.20
CA SER A 391 -30.50 10.30 -15.88
C SER A 391 -30.26 11.46 -16.86
N LEU A 392 -30.22 11.17 -18.15
CA LEU A 392 -30.27 12.21 -19.17
C LEU A 392 -31.44 13.10 -18.80
N PRO A 393 -31.27 14.42 -18.74
CA PRO A 393 -32.40 15.31 -18.51
C PRO A 393 -33.42 14.99 -19.60
N ARG A 394 -34.62 14.58 -19.18
CA ARG A 394 -35.74 14.46 -20.11
C ARG A 394 -35.91 15.81 -20.75
N ILE A 395 -35.52 15.93 -22.00
CA ILE A 395 -35.90 17.11 -22.81
C ILE A 395 -37.39 16.99 -22.97
N ASN A 396 -38.13 17.74 -22.15
CA ASN A 396 -39.53 17.95 -22.34
C ASN A 396 -39.69 18.86 -23.57
N ASN A 397 -39.76 18.26 -24.74
CA ASN A 397 -40.31 18.91 -25.90
C ASN A 397 -41.80 19.08 -25.66
N ARG A 398 -42.21 20.22 -25.10
CA ARG A 398 -43.56 20.73 -25.25
C ARG A 398 -43.60 21.55 -26.54
N TYR A 399 -44.27 21.00 -27.53
CA TYR A 399 -44.88 21.77 -28.60
C TYR A 399 -46.20 22.36 -28.09
#